data_20160ed790d3a64f01c1d91c01524e91
#
_entry.id   20160ed790d3a64f01c1d91c01524e91
#
_cell.length_a   1.000
_cell.length_b   1.000
_cell.length_c   1.000
_cell.angle_alpha   90.00
_cell.angle_beta   90.00
_cell.angle_gamma   90.00
#
_symmetry.space_group_name_H-M   'P 1'
#
loop_
_entity.id
_entity.type
_entity.pdbx_description
1 polymer ?
#
loop_
_entity_poly.entity_id
_entity_poly.type
_entity_poly.pdbx_seq_one_letter_code
_entity_poly.pdbx_strand_id
1 'polypeptide(L)'
;MKNLLLVSALICTPVAMAHNDNDSTISFSNDQCDVEFKNDVRIKPNELEIFTAKNQAMQFNSNGDLMVNGEFVALNNSQRQALTQYSDSLRIQLPEVANIALDGVKIAGVALEEVGNAFNINGLDDMSSLMDDIRVEVENTFYQEGTFVMGQQSFNQFGENFEHQFEKQIETAVESAVMQSMGSILVALGSELLGSGGDMDAFEERMENMGAQIEEKVELHANNLEQRANSLCGNFAEIAKQEEQLVTLVPELEGYQLFTFKHVK
;
A
#
# COMPACT_ATOMS: atom_id res chain seq x y z
N MET A 1 32.05 -27.03 5.01
CA MET A 1 30.76 -27.72 5.07
C MET A 1 30.07 -27.35 6.39
N LYS A 2 29.38 -26.23 6.45
CA LYS A 2 28.37 -25.83 7.44
C LYS A 2 28.24 -24.32 7.39
N ASN A 3 27.53 -23.83 6.44
CA ASN A 3 26.74 -22.60 6.54
C ASN A 3 25.84 -22.55 5.28
N LEU A 4 24.97 -23.54 5.22
CA LEU A 4 23.91 -23.56 4.27
C LEU A 4 22.69 -23.00 4.98
N LEU A 5 22.02 -22.03 4.33
CA LEU A 5 20.64 -21.63 4.56
C LEU A 5 20.38 -20.73 5.77
N LEU A 6 20.49 -19.44 5.51
CA LEU A 6 19.51 -18.49 5.94
C LEU A 6 19.18 -17.60 4.73
N VAL A 7 18.53 -18.18 3.74
CA VAL A 7 17.58 -17.43 2.93
C VAL A 7 16.47 -17.07 3.91
N SER A 8 16.64 -15.95 4.58
CA SER A 8 15.54 -15.28 5.26
C SER A 8 14.56 -14.97 4.16
N ALA A 9 13.58 -15.85 4.00
CA ALA A 9 12.37 -15.53 3.28
C ALA A 9 11.93 -14.19 3.83
N LEU A 10 12.04 -13.14 3.02
CA LEU A 10 11.17 -11.98 3.12
C LEU A 10 9.77 -12.56 3.00
N ILE A 11 9.23 -12.96 4.13
CA ILE A 11 7.82 -13.16 4.29
C ILE A 11 7.27 -11.73 4.21
N CYS A 12 7.00 -11.26 2.98
CA CYS A 12 5.86 -10.41 2.78
C CYS A 12 4.74 -11.20 3.43
N THR A 13 4.49 -10.94 4.70
CA THR A 13 3.22 -11.34 5.29
C THR A 13 2.20 -10.70 4.38
N PRO A 14 1.45 -11.49 3.58
CA PRO A 14 0.32 -10.92 2.91
C PRO A 14 -0.45 -10.25 4.04
N VAL A 15 -0.81 -8.99 3.83
CA VAL A 15 -1.90 -8.39 4.58
C VAL A 15 -2.97 -9.46 4.49
N ALA A 16 -3.16 -10.22 5.57
CA ALA A 16 -4.17 -11.25 5.59
C ALA A 16 -5.49 -10.51 5.48
N MET A 17 -5.96 -10.35 4.26
CA MET A 17 -7.36 -10.10 3.98
C MET A 17 -8.07 -11.34 4.49
N ALA A 18 -8.45 -11.31 5.76
CA ALA A 18 -9.33 -12.31 6.30
C ALA A 18 -10.65 -12.16 5.55
N HIS A 19 -10.82 -12.97 4.52
CA HIS A 19 -12.12 -13.22 3.94
C HIS A 19 -12.96 -13.87 5.03
N ASN A 20 -13.68 -13.04 5.74
CA ASN A 20 -14.79 -13.46 6.56
C ASN A 20 -16.02 -12.69 6.06
N ASP A 21 -16.97 -13.42 5.52
CA ASP A 21 -18.22 -12.92 4.99
C ASP A 21 -18.86 -11.89 5.93
N ASN A 22 -19.17 -10.72 5.39
CA ASN A 22 -20.06 -9.66 5.88
C ASN A 22 -19.53 -8.50 6.73
N ASP A 23 -18.23 -8.36 7.00
CA ASP A 23 -17.74 -7.09 7.56
C ASP A 23 -16.30 -6.84 7.08
N SER A 24 -16.17 -6.28 5.88
CA SER A 24 -14.85 -5.93 5.30
C SER A 24 -14.29 -4.71 6.02
N THR A 25 -13.77 -4.92 7.21
CA THR A 25 -13.16 -3.86 8.00
C THR A 25 -11.73 -3.64 7.52
N ILE A 26 -11.41 -2.41 7.09
CA ILE A 26 -10.04 -2.05 6.73
C ILE A 26 -9.26 -1.84 8.01
N SER A 27 -8.23 -2.64 8.20
CA SER A 27 -7.32 -2.50 9.33
C SER A 27 -5.87 -2.44 8.86
N PHE A 28 -5.08 -1.59 9.51
CA PHE A 28 -3.64 -1.56 9.41
C PHE A 28 -3.08 -2.08 10.73
N SER A 29 -2.46 -3.24 10.71
CA SER A 29 -1.86 -3.82 11.91
C SER A 29 -0.42 -4.22 11.65
N ASN A 30 0.41 -3.94 12.65
CA ASN A 30 1.76 -4.48 12.79
C ASN A 30 2.01 -4.77 14.28
N ASP A 31 3.22 -5.21 14.63
CA ASP A 31 3.58 -5.55 16.02
C ASP A 31 3.40 -4.37 17.01
N GLN A 32 3.26 -3.14 16.54
CA GLN A 32 3.20 -1.92 17.34
C GLN A 32 1.88 -1.16 17.23
N CYS A 33 1.03 -1.49 16.26
CA CYS A 33 -0.15 -0.70 15.92
C CYS A 33 -1.24 -1.57 15.31
N ASP A 34 -2.47 -1.33 15.75
CA ASP A 34 -3.70 -1.92 15.17
C ASP A 34 -4.73 -0.80 15.05
N VAL A 35 -4.93 -0.32 13.81
CA VAL A 35 -5.84 0.77 13.47
C VAL A 35 -6.87 0.27 12.48
N GLU A 36 -8.13 0.50 12.79
CA GLU A 36 -9.28 0.12 11.98
C GLU A 36 -10.01 1.36 11.48
N PHE A 37 -10.33 1.40 10.17
CA PHE A 37 -11.15 2.45 9.57
C PHE A 37 -12.63 2.19 9.82
N LYS A 38 -13.33 3.19 10.33
CA LYS A 38 -14.77 3.13 10.60
C LYS A 38 -15.62 3.82 9.55
N ASN A 39 -15.14 4.91 9.02
CA ASN A 39 -15.89 5.81 8.17
C ASN A 39 -15.12 6.12 6.88
N ASP A 40 -15.81 6.54 5.85
CA ASP A 40 -15.20 6.97 4.60
C ASP A 40 -14.81 8.45 4.67
N VAL A 41 -13.71 8.80 4.03
CA VAL A 41 -13.20 10.17 3.98
C VAL A 41 -12.99 10.65 2.56
N ARG A 42 -13.30 11.92 2.32
CA ARG A 42 -12.97 12.64 1.09
C ARG A 42 -12.21 13.91 1.43
N ILE A 43 -11.07 14.09 0.81
CA ILE A 43 -10.22 15.27 0.97
C ILE A 43 -10.19 16.03 -0.34
N LYS A 44 -10.96 17.10 -0.39
CA LYS A 44 -10.93 18.08 -1.46
C LYS A 44 -9.93 19.18 -1.13
N PRO A 45 -9.49 20.02 -2.09
CA PRO A 45 -8.54 21.11 -1.82
C PRO A 45 -8.95 22.02 -0.65
N ASN A 46 -10.24 22.31 -0.53
CA ASN A 46 -10.77 23.27 0.45
C ASN A 46 -11.76 22.66 1.45
N GLU A 47 -11.96 21.37 1.44
CA GLU A 47 -12.98 20.69 2.26
C GLU A 47 -12.52 19.30 2.67
N LEU A 48 -12.77 18.92 3.92
CA LEU A 48 -12.69 17.57 4.44
C LEU A 48 -14.11 17.08 4.67
N GLU A 49 -14.43 15.90 4.16
CA GLU A 49 -15.71 15.26 4.37
C GLU A 49 -15.50 13.88 4.99
N ILE A 50 -16.28 13.53 6.00
CA ILE A 50 -16.33 12.18 6.59
C ILE A 50 -17.76 11.66 6.46
N PHE A 51 -17.90 10.44 5.95
CA PHE A 51 -19.19 9.79 5.73
C PHE A 51 -19.30 8.54 6.59
N THR A 52 -20.37 8.44 7.34
CA THR A 52 -20.69 7.23 8.09
C THR A 52 -21.34 6.18 7.20
N ALA A 53 -21.36 4.92 7.63
CA ALA A 53 -22.10 3.83 6.95
C ALA A 53 -23.61 4.11 6.79
N LYS A 54 -24.17 5.07 7.54
CA LYS A 54 -25.55 5.51 7.44
C LYS A 54 -25.75 6.68 6.48
N ASN A 55 -24.76 7.01 5.64
CA ASN A 55 -24.74 8.18 4.76
C ASN A 55 -24.94 9.53 5.48
N GLN A 56 -24.55 9.60 6.74
CA GLN A 56 -24.46 10.86 7.46
C GLN A 56 -23.12 11.50 7.14
N ALA A 57 -23.06 12.81 6.99
CA ALA A 57 -21.87 13.52 6.57
C ALA A 57 -21.46 14.60 7.57
N MET A 58 -20.16 14.66 7.85
CA MET A 58 -19.47 15.78 8.47
C MET A 58 -18.63 16.47 7.41
N GLN A 59 -18.70 17.80 7.32
CA GLN A 59 -17.96 18.62 6.36
C GLN A 59 -17.26 19.77 7.11
N PHE A 60 -15.97 19.91 6.90
CA PHE A 60 -15.16 20.98 7.46
C PHE A 60 -14.38 21.66 6.35
N ASN A 61 -14.62 22.96 6.15
CA ASN A 61 -14.00 23.72 5.06
C ASN A 61 -12.79 24.55 5.52
N SER A 62 -12.02 25.05 4.56
CA SER A 62 -10.84 25.88 4.81
C SER A 62 -11.14 27.23 5.48
N ASN A 63 -12.40 27.68 5.51
CA ASN A 63 -12.82 28.86 6.25
C ASN A 63 -13.03 28.56 7.74
N GLY A 64 -12.94 27.28 8.11
CA GLY A 64 -13.16 26.83 9.47
C GLY A 64 -14.63 26.64 9.83
N ASP A 65 -15.51 26.47 8.85
CA ASP A 65 -16.92 26.19 9.05
C ASP A 65 -17.15 24.68 9.14
N LEU A 66 -17.94 24.27 10.11
CA LEU A 66 -18.33 22.87 10.31
C LEU A 66 -19.84 22.70 10.01
N MET A 67 -20.14 21.71 9.19
CA MET A 67 -21.50 21.24 8.96
C MET A 67 -21.59 19.76 9.34
N VAL A 68 -22.65 19.38 10.04
CA VAL A 68 -22.96 18.00 10.39
C VAL A 68 -24.38 17.69 9.91
N ASN A 69 -24.52 16.74 9.01
CA ASN A 69 -25.79 16.39 8.34
C ASN A 69 -26.50 17.58 7.69
N GLY A 70 -25.71 18.52 7.14
CA GLY A 70 -26.25 19.72 6.50
C GLY A 70 -26.64 20.84 7.48
N GLU A 71 -26.47 20.65 8.78
CA GLU A 71 -26.69 21.69 9.78
C GLU A 71 -25.38 22.35 10.22
N PHE A 72 -25.41 23.65 10.36
CA PHE A 72 -24.25 24.44 10.73
C PHE A 72 -23.96 24.30 12.24
N VAL A 73 -22.72 23.98 12.57
CA VAL A 73 -22.25 23.88 13.96
C VAL A 73 -21.41 25.13 14.28
N ALA A 74 -21.86 25.91 15.27
CA ALA A 74 -21.14 27.10 15.70
C ALA A 74 -19.90 26.71 16.52
N LEU A 75 -18.72 27.00 16.02
CA LEU A 75 -17.45 26.71 16.68
C LEU A 75 -16.84 27.94 17.33
N ASN A 76 -16.34 27.78 18.55
CA ASN A 76 -15.43 28.76 19.14
C ASN A 76 -14.01 28.63 18.56
N ASN A 77 -13.12 29.55 18.91
CA ASN A 77 -11.76 29.59 18.34
C ASN A 77 -10.93 28.33 18.67
N SER A 78 -11.05 27.75 19.85
CA SER A 78 -10.30 26.55 20.25
C SER A 78 -10.81 25.32 19.52
N GLN A 79 -12.13 25.18 19.35
CA GLN A 79 -12.74 24.10 18.57
C GLN A 79 -12.33 24.18 17.09
N ARG A 80 -12.37 25.37 16.52
CA ARG A 80 -11.95 25.60 15.13
C ARG A 80 -10.47 25.25 14.93
N GLN A 81 -9.60 25.65 15.85
CA GLN A 81 -8.18 25.34 15.80
C GLN A 81 -7.94 23.83 15.89
N ALA A 82 -8.62 23.11 16.79
CA ALA A 82 -8.49 21.67 16.93
C ALA A 82 -8.95 20.94 15.66
N LEU A 83 -10.07 21.34 15.06
CA LEU A 83 -10.54 20.79 13.79
C LEU A 83 -9.60 21.07 12.62
N THR A 84 -8.99 22.28 12.59
CA THR A 84 -7.99 22.61 11.57
C THR A 84 -6.77 21.68 11.68
N GLN A 85 -6.23 21.49 12.89
CA GLN A 85 -5.10 20.58 13.12
C GLN A 85 -5.43 19.15 12.70
N TYR A 86 -6.60 18.67 13.06
CA TYR A 86 -7.08 17.34 12.66
C TYR A 86 -7.20 17.21 11.13
N SER A 87 -7.84 18.20 10.47
CA SER A 87 -7.96 18.23 9.02
C SER A 87 -6.59 18.24 8.31
N ASP A 88 -5.64 19.02 8.84
CA ASP A 88 -4.28 19.09 8.29
C ASP A 88 -3.53 17.76 8.48
N SER A 89 -3.71 17.12 9.65
CA SER A 89 -3.13 15.79 9.90
C SER A 89 -3.66 14.75 8.91
N LEU A 90 -4.96 14.70 8.66
CA LEU A 90 -5.55 13.80 7.67
C LEU A 90 -5.07 14.06 6.26
N ARG A 91 -4.97 15.34 5.85
CA ARG A 91 -4.48 15.75 4.53
C ARG A 91 -3.05 15.32 4.24
N ILE A 92 -2.23 15.19 5.27
CA ILE A 92 -0.83 14.76 5.16
C ILE A 92 -0.75 13.22 5.21
N GLN A 93 -1.45 12.60 6.15
CA GLN A 93 -1.22 11.19 6.46
C GLN A 93 -2.01 10.21 5.59
N LEU A 94 -3.25 10.54 5.20
CA LEU A 94 -4.07 9.62 4.43
C LEU A 94 -3.55 9.38 3.00
N PRO A 95 -3.11 10.40 2.24
CA PRO A 95 -2.50 10.16 0.93
C PRO A 95 -1.22 9.33 0.99
N GLU A 96 -0.54 9.30 2.14
CA GLU A 96 0.67 8.51 2.32
C GLU A 96 0.41 7.00 2.21
N VAL A 97 -0.80 6.53 2.52
CA VAL A 97 -1.22 5.13 2.30
C VAL A 97 -1.13 4.78 0.81
N ALA A 98 -1.69 5.62 -0.05
CA ALA A 98 -1.64 5.41 -1.50
C ALA A 98 -0.19 5.52 -2.03
N ASN A 99 0.60 6.47 -1.50
CA ASN A 99 2.01 6.62 -1.88
C ASN A 99 2.83 5.37 -1.50
N ILE A 100 2.60 4.79 -0.34
CA ILE A 100 3.25 3.54 0.10
C ILE A 100 2.88 2.39 -0.85
N ALA A 101 1.61 2.27 -1.24
CA ALA A 101 1.17 1.26 -2.20
C ALA A 101 1.85 1.45 -3.56
N LEU A 102 1.90 2.68 -4.07
CA LEU A 102 2.56 3.02 -5.34
C LEU A 102 4.07 2.74 -5.31
N ASP A 103 4.73 3.04 -4.21
CA ASP A 103 6.16 2.72 -4.05
C ASP A 103 6.39 1.20 -3.97
N GLY A 104 5.46 0.44 -3.38
CA GLY A 104 5.49 -1.03 -3.40
C GLY A 104 5.43 -1.59 -4.83
N VAL A 105 4.52 -1.08 -5.65
CA VAL A 105 4.43 -1.44 -7.08
C VAL A 105 5.74 -1.10 -7.81
N LYS A 106 6.31 0.08 -7.55
CA LYS A 106 7.59 0.49 -8.14
C LYS A 106 8.75 -0.43 -7.73
N ILE A 107 8.83 -0.84 -6.47
CA ILE A 107 9.84 -1.79 -5.98
C ILE A 107 9.71 -3.13 -6.70
N ALA A 108 8.48 -3.62 -6.87
CA ALA A 108 8.22 -4.84 -7.62
C ALA A 108 8.70 -4.73 -9.08
N GLY A 109 8.46 -3.58 -9.73
CA GLY A 109 8.95 -3.29 -11.08
C GLY A 109 10.48 -3.32 -11.16
N VAL A 110 11.19 -2.69 -10.21
CA VAL A 110 12.66 -2.72 -10.14
C VAL A 110 13.17 -4.15 -9.96
N ALA A 111 12.57 -4.94 -9.08
CA ALA A 111 12.96 -6.34 -8.88
C ALA A 111 12.79 -7.16 -10.16
N LEU A 112 11.70 -6.97 -10.87
CA LEU A 112 11.44 -7.64 -12.15
C LEU A 112 12.46 -7.24 -13.24
N GLU A 113 12.80 -5.96 -13.34
CA GLU A 113 13.81 -5.47 -14.26
C GLU A 113 15.18 -6.12 -13.99
N GLU A 114 15.59 -6.22 -12.73
CA GLU A 114 16.87 -6.85 -12.38
C GLU A 114 16.88 -8.35 -12.70
N VAL A 115 15.78 -9.06 -12.44
CA VAL A 115 15.64 -10.48 -12.83
C VAL A 115 15.72 -10.61 -14.34
N GLY A 116 15.02 -9.75 -15.09
CA GLY A 116 15.05 -9.73 -16.55
C GLY A 116 16.45 -9.52 -17.11
N ASN A 117 17.16 -8.56 -16.57
CA ASN A 117 18.55 -8.26 -16.99
C ASN A 117 19.50 -9.42 -16.68
N ALA A 118 19.38 -10.02 -15.49
CA ALA A 118 20.25 -11.10 -15.06
C ALA A 118 20.12 -12.37 -15.91
N PHE A 119 18.91 -12.70 -16.31
CA PHE A 119 18.63 -13.89 -17.14
C PHE A 119 18.50 -13.60 -18.64
N ASN A 120 18.72 -12.34 -19.06
CA ASN A 120 18.49 -11.91 -20.43
C ASN A 120 17.10 -12.32 -20.94
N ILE A 121 16.09 -12.14 -20.08
CA ILE A 121 14.70 -12.47 -20.39
C ILE A 121 14.15 -11.36 -21.28
N ASN A 122 13.91 -11.67 -22.54
CA ASN A 122 13.16 -10.80 -23.43
C ASN A 122 11.68 -11.12 -23.25
N GLY A 123 10.83 -10.14 -22.92
CA GLY A 123 9.39 -10.34 -22.78
C GLY A 123 8.86 -10.04 -21.38
N LEU A 124 9.60 -9.27 -20.57
CA LEU A 124 9.07 -8.66 -19.35
C LEU A 124 8.23 -7.40 -19.62
N ASP A 125 8.04 -7.04 -20.91
CA ASP A 125 7.23 -5.89 -21.32
C ASP A 125 5.78 -6.04 -20.83
N ASP A 126 5.22 -7.26 -20.88
CA ASP A 126 3.88 -7.56 -20.37
C ASP A 126 3.81 -7.35 -18.85
N MET A 127 4.87 -7.71 -18.11
CA MET A 127 4.94 -7.53 -16.66
C MET A 127 5.10 -6.05 -16.29
N SER A 128 5.91 -5.31 -17.06
CA SER A 128 6.06 -3.85 -16.87
C SER A 128 4.73 -3.13 -17.14
N SER A 129 4.02 -3.53 -18.19
CA SER A 129 2.69 -2.99 -18.51
C SER A 129 1.70 -3.29 -17.39
N LEU A 130 1.74 -4.50 -16.83
CA LEU A 130 0.89 -4.90 -15.70
C LEU A 130 1.17 -4.05 -14.46
N MET A 131 2.44 -3.75 -14.16
CA MET A 131 2.79 -2.86 -13.03
C MET A 131 2.27 -1.44 -13.26
N ASP A 132 2.33 -0.94 -14.49
CA ASP A 132 1.74 0.36 -14.85
C ASP A 132 0.22 0.37 -14.70
N ASP A 133 -0.47 -0.70 -15.11
CA ASP A 133 -1.92 -0.82 -14.97
C ASP A 133 -2.34 -0.87 -13.48
N ILE A 134 -1.60 -1.60 -12.65
CA ILE A 134 -1.82 -1.62 -11.19
C ILE A 134 -1.61 -0.22 -10.59
N ARG A 135 -0.56 0.49 -11.01
CA ARG A 135 -0.33 1.87 -10.56
C ARG A 135 -1.51 2.79 -10.92
N VAL A 136 -2.00 2.70 -12.15
CA VAL A 136 -3.15 3.47 -12.62
C VAL A 136 -4.42 3.13 -11.82
N GLU A 137 -4.63 1.85 -11.49
CA GLU A 137 -5.78 1.43 -10.68
C GLU A 137 -5.71 2.00 -9.25
N VAL A 138 -4.54 1.97 -8.62
CA VAL A 138 -4.33 2.61 -7.30
C VAL A 138 -4.63 4.11 -7.39
N GLU A 139 -4.09 4.80 -8.40
CA GLU A 139 -4.35 6.23 -8.59
C GLU A 139 -5.84 6.53 -8.80
N ASN A 140 -6.52 5.78 -9.66
CA ASN A 140 -7.93 5.96 -9.96
C ASN A 140 -8.84 5.66 -8.76
N THR A 141 -8.46 4.70 -7.94
CA THR A 141 -9.23 4.34 -6.75
C THR A 141 -9.16 5.42 -5.68
N PHE A 142 -7.96 5.92 -5.40
CA PHE A 142 -7.76 6.85 -4.30
C PHE A 142 -7.77 8.33 -4.71
N TYR A 143 -7.62 8.65 -6.01
CA TYR A 143 -7.65 10.02 -6.50
C TYR A 143 -8.70 10.18 -7.59
N GLN A 144 -9.87 10.70 -7.23
CA GLN A 144 -11.01 10.91 -8.13
C GLN A 144 -11.19 12.41 -8.39
N GLU A 145 -10.96 12.85 -9.62
CA GLU A 145 -11.17 14.25 -10.05
C GLU A 145 -10.50 15.29 -9.12
N GLY A 146 -9.28 15.02 -8.66
CA GLY A 146 -8.54 15.90 -7.75
C GLY A 146 -8.98 15.82 -6.27
N THR A 147 -9.82 14.86 -5.94
CA THR A 147 -10.26 14.55 -4.58
C THR A 147 -9.59 13.25 -4.14
N PHE A 148 -8.95 13.25 -2.99
CA PHE A 148 -8.51 12.01 -2.37
C PHE A 148 -9.70 11.36 -1.66
N VAL A 149 -9.93 10.07 -1.90
CA VAL A 149 -10.98 9.28 -1.27
C VAL A 149 -10.39 8.05 -0.62
N MET A 150 -10.84 7.74 0.59
CA MET A 150 -10.39 6.56 1.31
C MET A 150 -11.46 6.09 2.29
N GLY A 151 -11.66 4.78 2.37
CA GLY A 151 -12.60 4.17 3.28
C GLY A 151 -13.02 2.80 2.78
N GLN A 152 -14.01 2.21 3.43
CA GLN A 152 -14.43 0.84 3.13
C GLN A 152 -14.86 0.66 1.68
N GLN A 153 -15.60 1.64 1.13
CA GLN A 153 -16.07 1.55 -0.25
C GLN A 153 -14.92 1.57 -1.28
N SER A 154 -13.95 2.47 -1.13
CA SER A 154 -12.81 2.56 -2.05
C SER A 154 -11.91 1.32 -1.98
N PHE A 155 -11.69 0.77 -0.79
CA PHE A 155 -10.91 -0.46 -0.64
C PHE A 155 -11.62 -1.69 -1.18
N ASN A 156 -12.92 -1.83 -0.95
CA ASN A 156 -13.69 -2.94 -1.53
C ASN A 156 -13.69 -2.88 -3.06
N GLN A 157 -13.90 -1.69 -3.62
CA GLN A 157 -13.84 -1.48 -5.05
C GLN A 157 -12.45 -1.81 -5.62
N PHE A 158 -11.38 -1.39 -4.93
CA PHE A 158 -10.02 -1.73 -5.31
C PHE A 158 -9.79 -3.24 -5.27
N GLY A 159 -10.21 -3.92 -4.19
CA GLY A 159 -10.05 -5.36 -4.02
C GLY A 159 -10.78 -6.14 -5.12
N GLU A 160 -12.05 -5.81 -5.39
CA GLU A 160 -12.83 -6.44 -6.44
C GLU A 160 -12.22 -6.21 -7.83
N ASN A 161 -11.81 -4.98 -8.14
CA ASN A 161 -11.16 -4.66 -9.41
C ASN A 161 -9.82 -5.39 -9.54
N PHE A 162 -9.04 -5.44 -8.46
CA PHE A 162 -7.75 -6.12 -8.45
C PHE A 162 -7.90 -7.62 -8.72
N GLU A 163 -8.82 -8.29 -8.00
CA GLU A 163 -9.09 -9.71 -8.20
C GLU A 163 -9.56 -9.99 -9.63
N HIS A 164 -10.55 -9.23 -10.15
CA HIS A 164 -11.11 -9.47 -11.47
C HIS A 164 -10.20 -9.13 -12.63
N GLN A 165 -9.38 -8.09 -12.52
CA GLN A 165 -8.55 -7.59 -13.62
C GLN A 165 -7.12 -8.13 -13.58
N PHE A 166 -6.51 -8.22 -12.41
CA PHE A 166 -5.08 -8.45 -12.28
C PHE A 166 -4.70 -9.88 -11.92
N GLU A 167 -5.51 -10.64 -11.16
CA GLU A 167 -5.15 -11.99 -10.75
C GLU A 167 -4.78 -12.87 -11.95
N LYS A 168 -5.66 -12.94 -12.94
CA LYS A 168 -5.42 -13.73 -14.16
C LYS A 168 -4.29 -13.18 -15.03
N GLN A 169 -4.12 -11.85 -15.06
CA GLN A 169 -3.01 -11.22 -15.80
C GLN A 169 -1.67 -11.52 -15.15
N ILE A 170 -1.60 -11.45 -13.82
CA ILE A 170 -0.41 -11.82 -13.05
C ILE A 170 -0.05 -13.30 -13.30
N GLU A 171 -1.02 -14.20 -13.18
CA GLU A 171 -0.82 -15.63 -13.47
C GLU A 171 -0.26 -15.84 -14.88
N THR A 172 -0.89 -15.27 -15.89
CA THR A 172 -0.46 -15.39 -17.29
C THR A 172 0.91 -14.77 -17.52
N ALA A 173 1.20 -13.61 -16.94
CA ALA A 173 2.49 -12.95 -17.08
C ALA A 173 3.61 -13.74 -16.43
N VAL A 174 3.35 -14.32 -15.24
CA VAL A 174 4.30 -15.21 -14.56
C VAL A 174 4.55 -16.49 -15.33
N GLU A 175 3.50 -17.16 -15.83
CA GLU A 175 3.63 -18.36 -16.66
C GLU A 175 4.44 -18.06 -17.93
N SER A 176 4.14 -16.96 -18.62
CA SER A 176 4.86 -16.53 -19.83
C SER A 176 6.33 -16.24 -19.54
N ALA A 177 6.63 -15.52 -18.46
CA ALA A 177 7.99 -15.22 -18.04
C ALA A 177 8.76 -16.50 -17.69
N VAL A 178 8.16 -17.45 -16.99
CA VAL A 178 8.76 -18.74 -16.66
C VAL A 178 9.04 -19.54 -17.93
N MET A 179 8.09 -19.63 -18.86
CA MET A 179 8.28 -20.40 -20.11
C MET A 179 9.36 -19.78 -20.99
N GLN A 180 9.41 -18.46 -21.10
CA GLN A 180 10.45 -17.75 -21.88
C GLN A 180 11.82 -17.87 -21.21
N SER A 181 11.88 -17.77 -19.86
CA SER A 181 13.14 -17.89 -19.12
C SER A 181 13.73 -19.30 -19.17
N MET A 182 12.91 -20.35 -19.26
CA MET A 182 13.41 -21.72 -19.42
C MET A 182 14.33 -21.87 -20.64
N GLY A 183 13.94 -21.28 -21.77
CA GLY A 183 14.77 -21.29 -22.97
C GLY A 183 16.09 -20.56 -22.78
N SER A 184 16.06 -19.38 -22.18
CA SER A 184 17.24 -18.56 -21.91
C SER A 184 18.17 -19.20 -20.89
N ILE A 185 17.63 -19.79 -19.83
CA ILE A 185 18.38 -20.55 -18.80
C ILE A 185 19.03 -21.79 -19.42
N LEU A 186 18.29 -22.54 -20.27
CA LEU A 186 18.84 -23.71 -20.95
C LEU A 186 19.96 -23.33 -21.94
N VAL A 187 19.81 -22.21 -22.64
CA VAL A 187 20.86 -21.70 -23.54
C VAL A 187 22.06 -21.21 -22.72
N ALA A 188 21.87 -20.51 -21.63
CA ALA A 188 22.95 -20.06 -20.75
C ALA A 188 23.69 -21.28 -20.15
N LEU A 189 22.96 -22.24 -19.58
CA LEU A 189 23.53 -23.50 -19.08
C LEU A 189 24.25 -24.29 -20.21
N GLY A 190 23.62 -24.39 -21.38
CA GLY A 190 24.20 -25.10 -22.52
C GLY A 190 25.46 -24.43 -23.07
N SER A 191 25.51 -23.10 -23.14
CA SER A 191 26.66 -22.35 -23.58
C SER A 191 27.85 -22.42 -22.60
N GLU A 192 27.57 -22.42 -21.32
CA GLU A 192 28.58 -22.58 -20.27
C GLU A 192 29.11 -24.02 -20.16
N LEU A 193 28.21 -25.00 -20.27
CA LEU A 193 28.62 -26.42 -20.34
C LEU A 193 29.48 -26.73 -21.57
N LEU A 194 29.24 -26.06 -22.70
CA LEU A 194 30.03 -26.25 -23.92
C LEU A 194 31.26 -25.36 -24.00
N GLY A 195 31.23 -24.16 -23.37
CA GLY A 195 32.29 -23.16 -23.44
C GLY A 195 33.34 -23.25 -22.35
N SER A 196 32.97 -23.70 -21.15
CA SER A 196 33.82 -23.76 -19.97
C SER A 196 34.17 -25.20 -19.52
N GLY A 197 33.80 -26.20 -20.30
CA GLY A 197 34.08 -27.59 -19.93
C GLY A 197 33.23 -28.14 -18.81
N GLY A 198 32.05 -27.53 -18.56
CA GLY A 198 31.11 -27.99 -17.55
C GLY A 198 31.33 -27.39 -16.15
N ASP A 199 31.90 -26.19 -16.09
CA ASP A 199 32.17 -25.50 -14.82
C ASP A 199 30.86 -24.95 -14.22
N MET A 200 30.27 -25.75 -13.32
CA MET A 200 29.07 -25.34 -12.57
C MET A 200 29.39 -24.27 -11.52
N ASP A 201 30.65 -24.11 -11.12
CA ASP A 201 31.07 -23.14 -10.10
C ASP A 201 30.90 -21.71 -10.64
N ALA A 202 31.17 -21.46 -11.92
CA ALA A 202 30.96 -20.16 -12.55
C ALA A 202 29.47 -19.79 -12.67
N PHE A 203 28.59 -20.75 -12.83
CA PHE A 203 27.15 -20.51 -12.83
C PHE A 203 26.64 -20.20 -11.40
N GLU A 204 27.11 -20.96 -10.42
CA GLU A 204 26.76 -20.74 -9.01
C GLU A 204 27.20 -19.34 -8.55
N GLU A 205 28.44 -18.93 -8.86
CA GLU A 205 28.96 -17.59 -8.55
C GLU A 205 28.13 -16.48 -9.21
N ARG A 206 27.68 -16.67 -10.45
CA ARG A 206 26.82 -15.69 -11.14
C ARG A 206 25.45 -15.57 -10.50
N MET A 207 24.85 -16.70 -10.13
CA MET A 207 23.56 -16.73 -9.43
C MET A 207 23.64 -16.07 -8.05
N GLU A 208 24.73 -16.32 -7.32
CA GLU A 208 24.98 -15.70 -6.00
C GLU A 208 25.17 -14.18 -6.14
N ASN A 209 25.99 -13.76 -7.10
CA ASN A 209 26.20 -12.32 -7.38
C ASN A 209 24.91 -11.60 -7.81
N MET A 210 24.07 -12.25 -8.62
CA MET A 210 22.77 -11.72 -9.01
C MET A 210 21.84 -11.59 -7.80
N GLY A 211 21.75 -12.64 -6.98
CA GLY A 211 20.96 -12.62 -5.75
C GLY A 211 21.36 -11.45 -4.86
N ALA A 212 22.65 -11.26 -4.65
CA ALA A 212 23.19 -10.15 -3.86
C ALA A 212 22.87 -8.77 -4.45
N GLN A 213 22.91 -8.61 -5.77
CA GLN A 213 22.54 -7.34 -6.43
C GLN A 213 21.05 -7.01 -6.31
N ILE A 214 20.18 -8.03 -6.47
CA ILE A 214 18.74 -7.87 -6.28
C ILE A 214 18.46 -7.50 -4.82
N GLU A 215 19.06 -8.25 -3.88
CA GLU A 215 18.91 -8.01 -2.44
C GLU A 215 19.33 -6.58 -2.09
N GLU A 216 20.50 -6.12 -2.51
CA GLU A 216 20.99 -4.75 -2.25
C GLU A 216 20.04 -3.67 -2.77
N LYS A 217 19.55 -3.81 -4.00
CA LYS A 217 18.65 -2.82 -4.61
C LYS A 217 17.25 -2.82 -4.00
N VAL A 218 16.70 -3.99 -3.74
CA VAL A 218 15.35 -4.14 -3.18
C VAL A 218 15.34 -3.81 -1.69
N GLU A 219 16.36 -4.24 -0.93
CA GLU A 219 16.43 -4.03 0.51
C GLU A 219 16.42 -2.55 0.88
N LEU A 220 17.19 -1.72 0.17
CA LEU A 220 17.21 -0.28 0.43
C LEU A 220 15.82 0.36 0.28
N HIS A 221 15.09 0.00 -0.76
CA HIS A 221 13.75 0.49 -1.02
C HIS A 221 12.74 -0.10 -0.05
N ALA A 222 12.81 -1.39 0.23
CA ALA A 222 11.93 -2.10 1.16
C ALA A 222 12.08 -1.55 2.59
N ASN A 223 13.29 -1.32 3.08
CA ASN A 223 13.56 -0.73 4.40
C ASN A 223 12.98 0.68 4.53
N ASN A 224 13.08 1.50 3.48
CA ASN A 224 12.46 2.83 3.47
C ASN A 224 10.93 2.73 3.52
N LEU A 225 10.34 1.82 2.74
CA LEU A 225 8.90 1.58 2.73
C LEU A 225 8.40 1.11 4.10
N GLU A 226 9.10 0.18 4.72
CA GLU A 226 8.79 -0.32 6.06
C GLU A 226 8.84 0.79 7.12
N GLN A 227 9.87 1.62 7.11
CA GLN A 227 9.97 2.76 8.03
C GLN A 227 8.81 3.73 7.85
N ARG A 228 8.40 4.03 6.62
CA ARG A 228 7.26 4.90 6.32
C ARG A 228 5.95 4.27 6.78
N ALA A 229 5.74 2.99 6.52
CA ALA A 229 4.55 2.25 6.97
C ALA A 229 4.45 2.22 8.51
N ASN A 230 5.55 1.98 9.21
CA ASN A 230 5.60 2.01 10.67
C ASN A 230 5.32 3.41 11.23
N SER A 231 5.88 4.44 10.60
CA SER A 231 5.61 5.83 10.97
C SER A 231 4.16 6.22 10.75
N LEU A 232 3.57 5.75 9.64
CA LEU A 232 2.16 6.01 9.31
C LEU A 232 1.22 5.42 10.37
N CYS A 233 1.51 4.21 10.83
CA CYS A 233 0.75 3.57 11.90
C CYS A 233 0.78 4.39 13.20
N GLY A 234 1.95 4.88 13.61
CA GLY A 234 2.10 5.79 14.75
C GLY A 234 1.31 7.10 14.59
N ASN A 235 1.34 7.67 13.38
CA ASN A 235 0.61 8.89 13.06
C ASN A 235 -0.91 8.69 13.13
N PHE A 236 -1.42 7.56 12.67
CA PHE A 236 -2.84 7.23 12.80
C PHE A 236 -3.27 7.05 14.25
N ALA A 237 -2.43 6.48 15.10
CA ALA A 237 -2.69 6.40 16.53
C ALA A 237 -2.81 7.80 17.19
N GLU A 238 -1.96 8.75 16.76
CA GLU A 238 -2.06 10.14 17.22
C GLU A 238 -3.33 10.84 16.71
N ILE A 239 -3.72 10.58 15.44
CA ILE A 239 -4.97 11.12 14.87
C ILE A 239 -6.18 10.55 15.61
N ALA A 240 -6.20 9.25 15.93
CA ALA A 240 -7.29 8.67 16.72
C ALA A 240 -7.44 9.34 18.10
N LYS A 241 -6.33 9.69 18.78
CA LYS A 241 -6.37 10.48 20.01
C LYS A 241 -6.91 11.90 19.79
N GLN A 242 -6.56 12.53 18.66
CA GLN A 242 -7.13 13.83 18.31
C GLN A 242 -8.66 13.73 18.11
N GLU A 243 -9.14 12.66 17.50
CA GLU A 243 -10.59 12.41 17.33
C GLU A 243 -11.32 12.28 18.67
N GLU A 244 -10.77 11.55 19.64
CA GLU A 244 -11.35 11.45 20.99
C GLU A 244 -11.45 12.82 21.66
N GLN A 245 -10.41 13.65 21.53
CA GLN A 245 -10.42 15.00 22.06
C GLN A 245 -11.43 15.90 21.32
N LEU A 246 -11.53 15.77 20.01
CA LEU A 246 -12.49 16.52 19.20
C LEU A 246 -13.94 16.21 19.56
N VAL A 247 -14.29 14.94 19.76
CA VAL A 247 -15.64 14.54 20.22
C VAL A 247 -15.96 15.14 21.59
N THR A 248 -14.96 15.23 22.47
CA THR A 248 -15.15 15.88 23.80
C THR A 248 -15.37 17.39 23.65
N LEU A 249 -14.69 18.04 22.71
CA LEU A 249 -14.79 19.48 22.45
C LEU A 249 -16.03 19.87 21.63
N VAL A 250 -16.43 18.99 20.70
CA VAL A 250 -17.51 19.18 19.74
C VAL A 250 -18.34 17.90 19.69
N PRO A 251 -19.31 17.72 20.60
CA PRO A 251 -20.09 16.48 20.73
C PRO A 251 -20.86 16.09 19.47
N GLU A 252 -21.14 17.04 18.58
CA GLU A 252 -21.79 16.80 17.29
C GLU A 252 -20.96 15.90 16.36
N LEU A 253 -19.68 15.70 16.66
CA LEU A 253 -18.76 14.82 15.92
C LEU A 253 -18.80 13.37 16.42
N GLU A 254 -19.63 13.04 17.42
CA GLU A 254 -19.79 11.65 17.84
C GLU A 254 -20.29 10.77 16.68
N GLY A 255 -19.56 9.69 16.40
CA GLY A 255 -19.86 8.78 15.30
C GLY A 255 -19.15 9.11 13.98
N TYR A 256 -18.47 10.26 13.88
CA TYR A 256 -17.67 10.66 12.71
C TYR A 256 -16.18 10.38 12.86
N GLN A 257 -15.75 9.68 13.91
CA GLN A 257 -14.37 9.26 14.04
C GLN A 257 -13.98 8.35 12.87
N LEU A 258 -12.87 8.65 12.23
CA LEU A 258 -12.37 7.88 11.10
C LEU A 258 -11.70 6.58 11.55
N PHE A 259 -11.12 6.59 12.77
CA PHE A 259 -10.32 5.48 13.27
C PHE A 259 -10.86 4.88 14.57
N THR A 260 -10.60 3.57 14.73
CA THR A 260 -10.57 2.90 16.02
C THR A 260 -9.17 2.35 16.24
N PHE A 261 -8.62 2.63 17.40
CA PHE A 261 -7.35 2.07 17.82
C PHE A 261 -7.59 0.86 18.76
N LYS A 262 -7.09 -0.30 18.36
CA LYS A 262 -7.08 -1.48 19.22
C LYS A 262 -5.71 -1.54 19.88
N HIS A 263 -5.67 -1.45 21.22
CA HIS A 263 -4.41 -1.60 21.95
C HIS A 263 -3.83 -2.98 21.68
N VAL A 264 -2.66 -3.04 21.07
CA VAL A 264 -1.84 -4.26 21.02
C VAL A 264 -1.41 -4.57 22.45
N LYS A 265 -1.76 -5.76 22.94
CA LYS A 265 -1.44 -6.22 24.32
C LYS A 265 -0.03 -6.71 24.40
#